data_c8b2ac3b6433bb484669fbcc977b3e28
#
_entry.id   c8b2ac3b6433bb484669fbcc977b3e28
#
_cell.length_a   1.000
_cell.length_b   1.000
_cell.length_c   1.000
_cell.angle_alpha   90.00
_cell.angle_beta   90.00
_cell.angle_gamma   90.00
#
_symmetry.space_group_name_H-M   'P 1'
#
loop_
_entity.id
_entity.type
_entity.pdbx_description
1 polymer ?
#
loop_
_entity_poly.entity_id
_entity_poly.type
_entity_poly.pdbx_seq_one_letter_code
_entity_poly.pdbx_strand_id
1 'polypeptide(L)'
;MGGKEMSKQLNGLETKLDKTVKDLPFQLPEKSRKAIVEYMPWITLFIGVLSLWAAYALWNLARVADRFIDLSNSLSKIYGGEGVARGNLTLAVWLGIAVLAVEGVLYLLAFPALKAKKKAGWNLLFYGALLNLVHGVVMLFNDYGGVGRLFTTLLGSAIGMYFLFQIRSHYTAAKK
;
A
#
# COMPACT_ATOMS: atom_id res chain seq x y z
N MET A 1 7.09 25.05 6.58
CA MET A 1 7.60 25.16 5.20
C MET A 1 7.52 23.85 4.39
N GLY A 2 7.55 22.66 5.00
CA GLY A 2 7.58 21.35 4.29
C GLY A 2 6.36 20.94 3.45
N GLY A 3 5.13 21.34 3.82
CA GLY A 3 3.93 20.83 3.16
C GLY A 3 3.73 21.32 1.71
N LYS A 4 4.10 22.55 1.40
CA LYS A 4 3.98 23.11 0.03
C LYS A 4 5.02 22.51 -0.92
N GLU A 5 6.24 22.26 -0.46
CA GLU A 5 7.28 21.62 -1.27
C GLU A 5 6.95 20.14 -1.53
N MET A 6 6.50 19.43 -0.52
CA MET A 6 6.07 18.03 -0.68
C MET A 6 4.90 17.89 -1.67
N SER A 7 3.91 18.78 -1.59
CA SER A 7 2.81 18.85 -2.56
C SER A 7 3.30 19.13 -3.98
N LYS A 8 4.28 20.01 -4.17
CA LYS A 8 4.88 20.32 -5.48
C LYS A 8 5.65 19.12 -6.05
N GLN A 9 6.40 18.41 -5.22
CA GLN A 9 7.12 17.20 -5.62
C GLN A 9 6.18 16.06 -6.01
N LEU A 10 5.11 15.84 -5.23
CA LEU A 10 4.08 14.84 -5.54
C LEU A 10 3.37 15.15 -6.85
N ASN A 11 3.01 16.41 -7.10
CA ASN A 11 2.40 16.82 -8.36
C ASN A 11 3.37 16.66 -9.55
N GLY A 12 4.67 16.91 -9.35
CA GLY A 12 5.70 16.67 -10.35
C GLY A 12 5.86 15.19 -10.69
N LEU A 13 5.85 14.33 -9.68
CA LEU A 13 5.86 12.87 -9.85
C LEU A 13 4.61 12.37 -10.57
N GLU A 14 3.41 12.82 -10.14
CA GLU A 14 2.14 12.51 -10.78
C GLU A 14 2.17 12.85 -12.28
N THR A 15 2.68 14.03 -12.62
CA THR A 15 2.75 14.48 -14.04
C THR A 15 3.74 13.65 -14.86
N LYS A 16 4.89 13.30 -14.30
CA LYS A 16 5.87 12.45 -15.00
C LYS A 16 5.31 11.05 -15.24
N LEU A 17 4.69 10.43 -14.23
CA LEU A 17 4.08 9.11 -14.37
C LEU A 17 2.93 9.11 -15.36
N ASP A 18 2.07 10.15 -15.35
CA ASP A 18 0.98 10.31 -16.31
C ASP A 18 1.51 10.35 -17.75
N LYS A 19 2.58 11.11 -17.99
CA LYS A 19 3.23 11.16 -19.29
C LYS A 19 3.79 9.79 -19.69
N THR A 20 4.56 9.16 -18.80
CA THR A 20 5.16 7.84 -19.06
C THR A 20 4.10 6.80 -19.41
N VAL A 21 2.98 6.75 -18.68
CA VAL A 21 1.90 5.78 -18.96
C VAL A 21 1.18 6.08 -20.28
N LYS A 22 1.01 7.36 -20.64
CA LYS A 22 0.41 7.77 -21.92
C LYS A 22 1.30 7.44 -23.12
N ASP A 23 2.62 7.49 -22.94
CA ASP A 23 3.58 7.18 -23.99
C ASP A 23 3.77 5.67 -24.22
N LEU A 24 3.18 4.80 -23.36
CA LEU A 24 3.23 3.36 -23.54
C LEU A 24 2.38 2.93 -24.76
N PRO A 25 2.85 1.95 -25.55
CA PRO A 25 2.12 1.48 -26.73
C PRO A 25 0.82 0.75 -26.39
N PHE A 26 0.67 0.31 -25.14
CA PHE A 26 -0.50 -0.43 -24.67
C PHE A 26 -1.43 0.53 -23.93
N GLN A 27 -2.44 1.04 -24.63
CA GLN A 27 -3.49 1.86 -24.02
C GLN A 27 -4.77 1.05 -23.91
N LEU A 28 -5.45 1.13 -22.76
CA LEU A 28 -6.73 0.46 -22.57
C LEU A 28 -7.80 1.11 -23.46
N PRO A 29 -8.65 0.30 -24.13
CA PRO A 29 -9.83 0.81 -24.82
C PRO A 29 -10.72 1.62 -23.87
N GLU A 30 -11.39 2.64 -24.40
CA GLU A 30 -12.24 3.54 -23.61
C GLU A 30 -13.36 2.79 -22.87
N LYS A 31 -13.91 1.72 -23.48
CA LYS A 31 -14.90 0.84 -22.85
C LYS A 31 -14.34 0.19 -21.57
N SER A 32 -13.11 -0.30 -21.62
CA SER A 32 -12.43 -0.93 -20.46
C SER A 32 -12.13 0.09 -19.37
N ARG A 33 -11.66 1.30 -19.72
CA ARG A 33 -11.44 2.37 -18.75
C ARG A 33 -12.72 2.75 -18.02
N LYS A 34 -13.84 2.90 -18.73
CA LYS A 34 -15.14 3.20 -18.13
C LYS A 34 -15.59 2.10 -17.18
N ALA A 35 -15.45 0.83 -17.58
CA ALA A 35 -15.77 -0.30 -16.71
C ALA A 35 -14.91 -0.29 -15.43
N ILE A 36 -13.59 -0.06 -15.55
CA ILE A 36 -12.71 0.05 -14.38
C ILE A 36 -13.17 1.19 -13.46
N VAL A 37 -13.48 2.37 -14.00
CA VAL A 37 -13.96 3.53 -13.22
C VAL A 37 -15.26 3.21 -12.47
N GLU A 38 -16.15 2.44 -13.07
CA GLU A 38 -17.43 2.06 -12.47
C GLU A 38 -17.25 1.08 -11.29
N TYR A 39 -16.37 0.09 -11.46
CA TYR A 39 -16.14 -0.92 -10.42
C TYR A 39 -15.08 -0.52 -9.38
N MET A 40 -14.19 0.41 -9.70
CA MET A 40 -13.09 0.84 -8.83
C MET A 40 -13.53 1.22 -7.41
N PRO A 41 -14.62 1.97 -7.18
CA PRO A 41 -15.05 2.28 -5.82
C PRO A 41 -15.34 1.01 -5.00
N TRP A 42 -16.03 0.05 -5.58
CA TRP A 42 -16.40 -1.19 -4.90
C TRP A 42 -15.20 -2.09 -4.62
N ILE A 43 -14.29 -2.20 -5.60
CA ILE A 43 -13.02 -2.92 -5.45
C ILE A 43 -12.21 -2.27 -4.32
N THR A 44 -12.11 -0.95 -4.30
CA THR A 44 -11.37 -0.19 -3.28
C THR A 44 -12.00 -0.37 -1.90
N LEU A 45 -13.32 -0.35 -1.79
CA LEU A 45 -14.02 -0.61 -0.54
C LEU A 45 -13.71 -2.02 -0.01
N PHE A 46 -13.82 -3.02 -0.89
CA PHE A 46 -13.55 -4.41 -0.52
C PHE A 46 -12.10 -4.60 -0.06
N ILE A 47 -11.14 -4.07 -0.82
CA ILE A 47 -9.70 -4.12 -0.46
C ILE A 47 -9.46 -3.38 0.85
N GLY A 48 -10.06 -2.19 1.07
CA GLY A 48 -9.94 -1.43 2.30
C GLY A 48 -10.41 -2.19 3.54
N VAL A 49 -11.58 -2.83 3.46
CA VAL A 49 -12.08 -3.69 4.54
C VAL A 49 -11.17 -4.89 4.77
N LEU A 50 -10.73 -5.53 3.70
CA LEU A 50 -9.84 -6.69 3.78
C LEU A 50 -8.48 -6.33 4.37
N SER A 51 -7.92 -5.16 4.03
CA SER A 51 -6.65 -4.66 4.60
C SER A 51 -6.77 -4.40 6.10
N LEU A 52 -7.85 -3.78 6.57
CA LEU A 52 -8.09 -3.58 7.99
C LEU A 52 -8.28 -4.89 8.74
N TRP A 53 -9.02 -5.82 8.15
CA TRP A 53 -9.18 -7.15 8.72
C TRP A 53 -7.85 -7.90 8.81
N ALA A 54 -7.03 -7.85 7.74
CA ALA A 54 -5.70 -8.44 7.72
C ALA A 54 -4.77 -7.79 8.76
N ALA A 55 -4.80 -6.45 8.90
CA ALA A 55 -4.04 -5.74 9.94
C ALA A 55 -4.44 -6.22 11.35
N TYR A 56 -5.73 -6.38 11.62
CA TYR A 56 -6.22 -6.90 12.88
C TYR A 56 -5.81 -8.36 13.12
N ALA A 57 -5.91 -9.21 12.11
CA ALA A 57 -5.49 -10.61 12.19
C ALA A 57 -3.99 -10.75 12.46
N LEU A 58 -3.16 -9.98 11.75
CA LEU A 58 -1.72 -9.93 11.95
C LEU A 58 -1.33 -9.35 13.32
N TRP A 59 -2.05 -8.34 13.80
CA TRP A 59 -1.87 -7.84 15.17
C TRP A 59 -2.08 -8.95 16.22
N ASN A 60 -3.16 -9.71 16.10
CA ASN A 60 -3.42 -10.80 17.04
C ASN A 60 -2.34 -11.88 16.94
N LEU A 61 -1.92 -12.24 15.73
CA LEU A 61 -0.85 -13.20 15.51
C LEU A 61 0.48 -12.72 16.11
N ALA A 62 0.84 -11.45 15.90
CA ALA A 62 2.06 -10.86 16.46
C ALA A 62 2.05 -10.92 17.98
N ARG A 63 0.91 -10.62 18.65
CA ARG A 63 0.79 -10.72 20.11
C ARG A 63 0.92 -12.15 20.63
N VAL A 64 0.43 -13.13 19.89
CA VAL A 64 0.62 -14.54 20.23
C VAL A 64 2.09 -14.94 20.09
N ALA A 65 2.75 -14.53 19.00
CA ALA A 65 4.16 -14.78 18.79
C ALA A 65 5.05 -14.14 19.89
N ASP A 66 4.76 -12.89 20.30
CA ASP A 66 5.47 -12.23 21.39
C ASP A 66 5.36 -13.02 22.71
N ARG A 67 4.17 -13.54 23.04
CA ARG A 67 3.99 -14.37 24.24
C ARG A 67 4.79 -15.68 24.17
N PHE A 68 4.87 -16.28 23.01
CA PHE A 68 5.70 -17.48 22.78
C PHE A 68 7.19 -17.20 22.96
N ILE A 69 7.67 -16.07 22.45
CA ILE A 69 9.05 -15.60 22.64
C ILE A 69 9.34 -15.35 24.11
N ASP A 70 8.42 -14.70 24.83
CA ASP A 70 8.55 -14.46 26.27
C ASP A 70 8.63 -15.76 27.09
N LEU A 71 7.77 -16.70 26.77
CA LEU A 71 7.78 -18.02 27.41
C LEU A 71 9.09 -18.76 27.13
N SER A 72 9.52 -18.80 25.87
CA SER A 72 10.79 -19.40 25.46
C SER A 72 11.98 -18.79 26.19
N ASN A 73 12.04 -17.45 26.25
CA ASN A 73 13.10 -16.73 26.95
C ASN A 73 13.09 -16.99 28.46
N SER A 74 11.90 -17.14 29.05
CA SER A 74 11.78 -17.49 30.46
C SER A 74 12.28 -18.90 30.75
N LEU A 75 11.94 -19.86 29.90
CA LEU A 75 12.43 -21.23 30.00
C LEU A 75 13.94 -21.30 29.79
N SER A 76 14.48 -20.59 28.78
CA SER A 76 15.93 -20.53 28.52
C SER A 76 16.71 -20.01 29.70
N LYS A 77 16.19 -19.01 30.44
CA LYS A 77 16.80 -18.50 31.68
C LYS A 77 16.85 -19.54 32.77
N ILE A 78 15.83 -20.40 32.87
CA ILE A 78 15.76 -21.45 33.90
C ILE A 78 16.74 -22.59 33.58
N TYR A 79 16.85 -22.96 32.30
CA TYR A 79 17.65 -24.11 31.85
C TYR A 79 19.03 -23.75 31.31
N GLY A 80 19.45 -22.47 31.40
CA GLY A 80 20.79 -22.01 30.98
C GLY A 80 20.99 -21.95 29.47
N GLY A 81 19.90 -21.88 28.69
CA GLY A 81 19.96 -21.73 27.23
C GLY A 81 20.02 -20.27 26.76
N GLU A 82 20.37 -20.07 25.49
CA GLU A 82 20.29 -18.75 24.86
C GLU A 82 18.83 -18.40 24.54
N GLY A 83 18.41 -17.17 24.86
CA GLY A 83 17.08 -16.68 24.55
C GLY A 83 16.91 -16.31 23.07
N VAL A 84 15.68 -16.31 22.57
CA VAL A 84 15.35 -15.83 21.23
C VAL A 84 15.39 -14.31 21.18
N ALA A 85 16.22 -13.75 20.30
CA ALA A 85 16.30 -12.31 20.11
C ALA A 85 15.01 -11.75 19.50
N ARG A 86 14.46 -10.69 20.09
CA ARG A 86 13.26 -9.98 19.58
C ARG A 86 13.53 -9.04 18.38
N GLY A 87 14.71 -8.95 17.91
CA GLY A 87 15.27 -8.00 16.95
C GLY A 87 14.36 -7.53 15.79
N ASN A 88 14.93 -7.47 14.60
CA ASN A 88 14.36 -6.88 13.38
C ASN A 88 13.03 -7.48 12.91
N LEU A 89 12.70 -8.74 13.27
CA LEU A 89 11.42 -9.36 12.94
C LEU A 89 10.23 -8.60 13.52
N THR A 90 10.34 -8.21 14.80
CA THR A 90 9.25 -7.49 15.49
C THR A 90 8.99 -6.13 14.86
N LEU A 91 10.03 -5.37 14.52
CA LEU A 91 9.87 -4.06 13.86
C LEU A 91 9.25 -4.19 12.47
N ALA A 92 9.70 -5.16 11.66
CA ALA A 92 9.17 -5.41 10.32
C ALA A 92 7.68 -5.78 10.34
N VAL A 93 7.28 -6.63 11.30
CA VAL A 93 5.88 -7.04 11.47
C VAL A 93 5.02 -5.85 11.87
N TRP A 94 5.44 -5.05 12.84
CA TRP A 94 4.69 -3.87 13.28
C TRP A 94 4.58 -2.79 12.21
N LEU A 95 5.64 -2.56 11.43
CA LEU A 95 5.59 -1.67 10.27
C LEU A 95 4.61 -2.18 9.21
N GLY A 96 4.61 -3.49 8.92
CA GLY A 96 3.67 -4.09 7.99
C GLY A 96 2.21 -3.93 8.43
N ILE A 97 1.91 -4.16 9.71
CA ILE A 97 0.58 -3.95 10.29
C ILE A 97 0.16 -2.48 10.17
N ALA A 98 1.06 -1.55 10.52
CA ALA A 98 0.79 -0.12 10.44
C ALA A 98 0.49 0.33 9.00
N VAL A 99 1.28 -0.15 8.03
CA VAL A 99 1.06 0.15 6.60
C VAL A 99 -0.28 -0.38 6.12
N LEU A 100 -0.63 -1.63 6.45
CA LEU A 100 -1.94 -2.22 6.11
C LEU A 100 -3.10 -1.44 6.71
N ALA A 101 -2.97 -1.01 7.96
CA ALA A 101 -4.01 -0.21 8.63
C ALA A 101 -4.18 1.15 7.96
N VAL A 102 -3.09 1.87 7.68
CA VAL A 102 -3.12 3.16 6.98
C VAL A 102 -3.70 3.01 5.58
N GLU A 103 -3.27 2.00 4.83
CA GLU A 103 -3.76 1.72 3.49
C GLU A 103 -5.26 1.39 3.49
N GLY A 104 -5.72 0.56 4.42
CA GLY A 104 -7.13 0.26 4.60
C GLY A 104 -7.96 1.52 4.86
N VAL A 105 -7.51 2.41 5.74
CA VAL A 105 -8.17 3.70 6.00
C VAL A 105 -8.19 4.58 4.75
N LEU A 106 -7.07 4.70 4.01
CA LEU A 106 -7.02 5.47 2.77
C LEU A 106 -8.02 4.96 1.75
N TYR A 107 -8.17 3.64 1.59
CA TYR A 107 -9.10 3.03 0.65
C TYR A 107 -10.56 3.23 1.07
N LEU A 108 -10.88 3.13 2.36
CA LEU A 108 -12.22 3.45 2.84
C LEU A 108 -12.58 4.92 2.62
N LEU A 109 -11.66 5.84 2.87
CA LEU A 109 -11.85 7.27 2.61
C LEU A 109 -11.93 7.58 1.10
N ALA A 110 -11.25 6.80 0.26
CA ALA A 110 -11.31 6.95 -1.19
C ALA A 110 -12.68 6.56 -1.77
N PHE A 111 -13.38 5.61 -1.17
CA PHE A 111 -14.64 5.06 -1.70
C PHE A 111 -15.68 6.12 -2.07
N PRO A 112 -16.13 7.02 -1.17
CA PRO A 112 -17.15 8.02 -1.51
C PRO A 112 -16.66 9.01 -2.58
N ALA A 113 -15.39 9.37 -2.56
CA ALA A 113 -14.81 10.30 -3.51
C ALA A 113 -14.66 9.65 -4.91
N LEU A 114 -14.31 8.36 -4.99
CA LEU A 114 -14.25 7.59 -6.23
C LEU A 114 -15.66 7.41 -6.82
N LYS A 115 -16.65 7.08 -5.99
CA LYS A 115 -18.05 6.97 -6.42
C LYS A 115 -18.57 8.29 -7.01
N ALA A 116 -18.16 9.42 -6.42
CA ALA A 116 -18.46 10.76 -6.92
C ALA A 116 -17.53 11.21 -8.07
N LYS A 117 -16.65 10.36 -8.57
CA LYS A 117 -15.66 10.64 -9.62
C LYS A 117 -14.78 11.87 -9.33
N LYS A 118 -14.50 12.13 -8.06
CA LYS A 118 -13.66 13.26 -7.62
C LYS A 118 -12.18 12.89 -7.68
N LYS A 119 -11.34 13.86 -8.08
CA LYS A 119 -9.88 13.71 -8.08
C LYS A 119 -9.32 13.30 -6.71
N ALA A 120 -9.94 13.74 -5.63
CA ALA A 120 -9.53 13.38 -4.27
C ALA A 120 -9.51 11.87 -4.04
N GLY A 121 -10.50 11.12 -4.57
CA GLY A 121 -10.52 9.65 -4.48
C GLY A 121 -9.35 9.01 -5.23
N TRP A 122 -9.06 9.48 -6.45
CA TRP A 122 -7.92 9.03 -7.22
C TRP A 122 -6.59 9.33 -6.51
N ASN A 123 -6.45 10.53 -5.93
CA ASN A 123 -5.25 10.89 -5.16
C ASN A 123 -5.03 9.95 -3.96
N LEU A 124 -6.09 9.55 -3.24
CA LEU A 124 -5.97 8.62 -2.13
C LEU A 124 -5.47 7.23 -2.58
N LEU A 125 -5.95 6.73 -3.73
CA LEU A 125 -5.42 5.51 -4.32
C LEU A 125 -3.94 5.66 -4.71
N PHE A 126 -3.58 6.78 -5.29
CA PHE A 126 -2.20 7.07 -5.67
C PHE A 126 -1.27 7.11 -4.45
N TYR A 127 -1.71 7.73 -3.35
CA TYR A 127 -0.94 7.76 -2.10
C TYR A 127 -0.83 6.36 -1.46
N GLY A 128 -1.88 5.56 -1.50
CA GLY A 128 -1.82 4.16 -1.08
C GLY A 128 -0.80 3.35 -1.89
N ALA A 129 -0.81 3.50 -3.21
CA ALA A 129 0.16 2.84 -4.08
C ALA A 129 1.61 3.30 -3.82
N LEU A 130 1.84 4.60 -3.54
CA LEU A 130 3.15 5.10 -3.13
C LEU A 130 3.59 4.56 -1.77
N LEU A 131 2.68 4.51 -0.81
CA LEU A 131 2.94 3.94 0.52
C LEU A 131 3.39 2.48 0.41
N ASN A 132 2.70 1.70 -0.41
CA ASN A 132 3.03 0.29 -0.66
C ASN A 132 4.42 0.14 -1.32
N LEU A 133 4.73 0.99 -2.29
CA LEU A 133 6.05 1.01 -2.94
C LEU A 133 7.17 1.35 -1.95
N VAL A 134 6.98 2.40 -1.15
CA VAL A 134 7.96 2.80 -0.12
C VAL A 134 8.14 1.69 0.91
N HIS A 135 7.05 1.09 1.40
CA HIS A 135 7.12 -0.04 2.31
C HIS A 135 7.89 -1.23 1.69
N GLY A 136 7.62 -1.57 0.43
CA GLY A 136 8.34 -2.61 -0.28
C GLY A 136 9.85 -2.35 -0.37
N VAL A 137 10.24 -1.10 -0.62
CA VAL A 137 11.67 -0.69 -0.63
C VAL A 137 12.29 -0.77 0.77
N VAL A 138 11.59 -0.29 1.80
CA VAL A 138 12.07 -0.39 3.20
C VAL A 138 12.28 -1.84 3.62
N MET A 139 11.39 -2.74 3.20
CA MET A 139 11.50 -4.16 3.51
C MET A 139 12.68 -4.87 2.85
N LEU A 140 13.34 -4.27 1.84
CA LEU A 140 14.57 -4.81 1.26
C LEU A 140 15.75 -4.81 2.24
N PHE A 141 15.79 -3.81 3.11
CA PHE A 141 16.86 -3.65 4.09
C PHE A 141 16.65 -4.51 5.35
N ASN A 142 15.60 -5.33 5.35
CA ASN A 142 15.33 -6.31 6.40
C ASN A 142 15.84 -7.71 5.98
N ASP A 143 16.34 -8.47 6.94
CA ASP A 143 16.85 -9.84 6.75
C ASP A 143 15.83 -10.81 6.12
N TYR A 144 14.55 -10.43 6.17
CA TYR A 144 13.42 -11.18 5.57
C TYR A 144 13.02 -10.68 4.18
N GLY A 145 13.70 -9.65 3.64
CA GLY A 145 13.45 -9.08 2.32
C GLY A 145 14.39 -9.71 1.27
N GLY A 146 13.90 -10.64 0.46
CA GLY A 146 14.67 -11.18 -0.67
C GLY A 146 14.45 -10.39 -1.96
N VAL A 147 15.39 -10.53 -2.92
CA VAL A 147 15.29 -9.95 -4.29
C VAL A 147 13.97 -10.33 -4.98
N GLY A 148 13.46 -11.55 -4.75
CA GLY A 148 12.19 -12.01 -5.28
C GLY A 148 10.99 -11.21 -4.77
N ARG A 149 11.00 -10.78 -3.51
CA ARG A 149 9.96 -9.93 -2.93
C ARG A 149 9.98 -8.52 -3.50
N LEU A 150 11.18 -7.97 -3.73
CA LEU A 150 11.32 -6.68 -4.43
C LEU A 150 10.70 -6.77 -5.82
N PHE A 151 11.06 -7.78 -6.59
CA PHE A 151 10.57 -7.96 -7.95
C PHE A 151 9.05 -8.02 -7.99
N THR A 152 8.42 -8.82 -7.13
CA THR A 152 6.94 -8.90 -7.02
C THR A 152 6.31 -7.58 -6.58
N THR A 153 6.92 -6.86 -5.64
CA THR A 153 6.42 -5.54 -5.20
C THR A 153 6.52 -4.51 -6.32
N LEU A 154 7.65 -4.43 -7.02
CA LEU A 154 7.84 -3.51 -8.14
C LEU A 154 6.90 -3.82 -9.29
N LEU A 155 6.77 -5.10 -9.66
CA LEU A 155 5.88 -5.53 -10.73
C LEU A 155 4.41 -5.24 -10.38
N GLY A 156 3.97 -5.61 -9.18
CA GLY A 156 2.61 -5.32 -8.70
C GLY A 156 2.32 -3.82 -8.65
N SER A 157 3.26 -3.01 -8.16
CA SER A 157 3.15 -1.55 -8.12
C SER A 157 3.10 -0.95 -9.53
N ALA A 158 3.92 -1.44 -10.46
CA ALA A 158 3.91 -0.97 -11.84
C ALA A 158 2.58 -1.25 -12.53
N ILE A 159 2.04 -2.47 -12.36
CA ILE A 159 0.73 -2.86 -12.89
C ILE A 159 -0.37 -2.00 -12.25
N GLY A 160 -0.38 -1.84 -10.94
CA GLY A 160 -1.35 -1.02 -10.22
C GLY A 160 -1.32 0.44 -10.66
N MET A 161 -0.12 1.03 -10.76
CA MET A 161 0.08 2.39 -11.28
C MET A 161 -0.38 2.52 -12.72
N TYR A 162 -0.07 1.55 -13.58
CA TYR A 162 -0.54 1.54 -14.96
C TYR A 162 -2.07 1.67 -15.03
N PHE A 163 -2.82 0.81 -14.35
CA PHE A 163 -4.28 0.89 -14.34
C PHE A 163 -4.79 2.19 -13.73
N LEU A 164 -4.18 2.65 -12.65
CA LEU A 164 -4.56 3.88 -11.97
C LEU A 164 -4.40 5.11 -12.88
N PHE A 165 -3.31 5.20 -13.64
CA PHE A 165 -3.10 6.30 -14.57
C PHE A 165 -3.95 6.21 -15.83
N GLN A 166 -4.29 5.00 -16.31
CA GLN A 166 -5.22 4.81 -17.43
C GLN A 166 -6.62 5.39 -17.18
N ILE A 167 -7.06 5.40 -15.92
CA ILE A 167 -8.38 5.92 -15.53
C ILE A 167 -8.33 7.35 -14.99
N ARG A 168 -7.14 7.96 -14.85
CA ARG A 168 -6.95 9.27 -14.23
C ARG A 168 -7.81 10.36 -14.86
N SER A 169 -7.95 10.37 -16.18
CA SER A 169 -8.73 11.37 -16.92
C SER A 169 -10.20 11.42 -16.49
N HIS A 170 -10.77 10.30 -16.04
CA HIS A 170 -12.15 10.24 -15.56
C HIS A 170 -12.38 10.88 -14.20
N TYR A 171 -11.29 11.14 -13.44
CA TYR A 171 -11.33 11.77 -12.12
C TYR A 171 -10.79 13.20 -12.11
N THR A 172 -10.08 13.63 -13.16
CA THR A 172 -9.48 14.96 -13.24
C THR A 172 -10.35 15.99 -13.92
N ALA A 173 -11.34 15.56 -14.71
CA ALA A 173 -12.32 16.45 -15.30
C ALA A 173 -13.22 16.97 -14.17
N ALA A 174 -12.92 18.16 -13.64
CA ALA A 174 -13.88 18.90 -12.85
C ALA A 174 -15.09 19.16 -13.74
N LYS A 175 -16.19 18.45 -13.50
CA LYS A 175 -17.47 18.85 -14.09
C LYS A 175 -17.80 20.24 -13.52
N LYS A 176 -17.70 21.24 -14.39
CA LYS A 176 -18.36 22.53 -14.18
C LYS A 176 -19.86 22.32 -14.11
#